data_385a432a76afe0963dd94c9b6d2a474e
#
_entry.id   385a432a76afe0963dd94c9b6d2a474e
#
_cell.length_a   1.000
_cell.length_b   1.000
_cell.length_c   1.000
_cell.angle_alpha   90.00
_cell.angle_beta   90.00
_cell.angle_gamma   90.00
#
_symmetry.space_group_name_H-M   'P 1'
#
loop_
_entity.id
_entity.type
_entity.pdbx_description
1 polymer ?
#
loop_
_entity_poly.entity_id
_entity_poly.type
_entity_poly.pdbx_seq_one_letter_code
_entity_poly.pdbx_strand_id
1 'polypeptide(L)'
;MRCFMLCLRTSLLSTAWLILSLSSLWLGYGNETLASPPESPRPNVLFILCDDLRPDAVGCLGSQHVKTPHIDALAEDGVRFENSFCTTSLCSPSRASILTGLYAHAHGVRNNFTELPTNLPHWPGQLQRDGYATAYIGKWHMGEGNDCPRPGFDWFVSHKGQGKYFDTEWNINGLRRETPKGYYTTLVTNYCLDWLRAQGPERPWALCLGHKAPHSFYFPEPQYEHSFDDVQVRYPESAFHLESQPDWIRQRLPTWHGIYGPLFDWRKSFPDSRPEAVTDFERMVRAYWGTILSVDDSVGRLVSFLKTSGQYDNTIIIFMGDNGLLEGEHGMVDKRTMHEPSIRVPLIARGPGLPTSTTVTGQVLTEDIAPSILELCNAAPLTSIHGRSWRNLAHGDSSNWRTAWLYEYDYEKQFPYTPNIRGIRTDRWKFIRYPHGDNTPDRHIPELYDLQNDSLELKNLAEDPAYAEQRQLLEKRLHTELASFGLTPENDRMPIDEGIKTELPDEDIR
;
A
#
# COMPACT_ATOMS: atom_id res chain seq x y z
N MET A 1 33.06 -8.19 44.20
CA MET A 1 33.75 -9.27 44.93
C MET A 1 34.05 -10.36 43.92
N ARG A 2 35.28 -10.41 43.54
CA ARG A 2 36.34 -11.47 43.64
C ARG A 2 35.89 -12.78 42.97
N CYS A 3 36.50 -13.13 41.80
CA CYS A 3 37.79 -13.86 41.66
C CYS A 3 37.55 -15.38 41.74
N PHE A 4 38.02 -16.27 40.85
CA PHE A 4 39.39 -16.58 40.46
C PHE A 4 39.39 -17.61 39.32
N MET A 5 40.17 -17.41 38.32
CA MET A 5 41.17 -18.23 37.64
C MET A 5 41.42 -19.65 38.19
N LEU A 6 41.59 -20.62 37.28
CA LEU A 6 42.77 -21.47 37.26
C LEU A 6 43.03 -22.13 35.87
N CYS A 7 44.23 -21.92 35.40
CA CYS A 7 44.96 -22.63 34.34
C CYS A 7 45.48 -24.00 34.88
N LEU A 8 45.62 -25.00 33.99
CA LEU A 8 46.75 -25.93 34.08
C LEU A 8 47.03 -26.60 32.72
N ARG A 9 48.30 -26.54 32.37
CA ARG A 9 49.02 -27.22 31.26
C ARG A 9 49.42 -28.64 31.65
N THR A 10 49.58 -29.51 30.63
CA THR A 10 50.70 -30.52 30.45
C THR A 10 50.51 -31.17 29.10
N SER A 11 51.34 -31.12 28.14
CA SER A 11 52.70 -31.53 27.76
C SER A 11 52.85 -33.02 27.42
N LEU A 12 53.20 -33.27 26.13
CA LEU A 12 54.17 -34.22 25.54
C LEU A 12 53.92 -35.74 25.63
N LEU A 13 53.88 -36.42 24.47
CA LEU A 13 54.98 -37.32 24.07
C LEU A 13 54.79 -37.88 22.66
N SER A 14 55.87 -37.87 21.92
CA SER A 14 56.18 -38.36 20.60
C SER A 14 56.21 -39.88 20.46
N THR A 15 55.79 -40.44 19.33
CA THR A 15 56.38 -41.65 18.78
C THR A 15 56.33 -41.64 17.25
N ALA A 16 57.50 -41.67 16.66
CA ALA A 16 57.76 -41.85 15.26
C ALA A 16 57.64 -43.32 14.86
N TRP A 17 57.00 -43.62 13.71
CA TRP A 17 57.24 -44.87 12.96
C TRP A 17 57.39 -44.54 11.49
N LEU A 18 58.56 -44.87 10.95
CA LEU A 18 58.92 -44.98 9.54
C LEU A 18 58.18 -46.15 8.90
N ILE A 19 57.50 -45.98 7.79
CA ILE A 19 57.23 -47.08 6.83
C ILE A 19 57.35 -46.55 5.39
N LEU A 20 58.12 -47.29 4.64
CA LEU A 20 58.56 -47.26 3.26
C LEU A 20 57.60 -46.75 2.22
N SER A 21 58.21 -46.06 1.27
CA SER A 21 57.78 -45.68 -0.07
C SER A 21 57.30 -46.86 -0.95
N LEU A 22 56.12 -46.72 -1.52
CA LEU A 22 55.72 -47.37 -2.76
C LEU A 22 55.17 -46.30 -3.71
N SER A 23 55.96 -45.98 -4.70
CA SER A 23 55.62 -45.11 -5.80
C SER A 23 54.58 -45.76 -6.73
N SER A 24 53.37 -45.30 -6.68
CA SER A 24 52.36 -45.51 -7.72
C SER A 24 52.07 -44.17 -8.44
N LEU A 25 52.46 -44.13 -9.72
CA LEU A 25 52.04 -43.05 -10.62
C LEU A 25 50.50 -43.03 -10.70
N TRP A 26 49.90 -42.05 -10.08
CA TRP A 26 48.54 -41.66 -10.37
C TRP A 26 48.60 -40.54 -11.46
N LEU A 27 48.16 -40.86 -12.66
CA LEU A 27 47.77 -39.89 -13.68
C LEU A 27 46.68 -39.02 -13.07
N GLY A 28 47.01 -37.77 -12.76
CA GLY A 28 46.06 -36.77 -12.30
C GLY A 28 45.07 -36.42 -13.42
N TYR A 29 43.88 -37.01 -13.38
CA TYR A 29 42.72 -36.36 -13.97
C TYR A 29 42.42 -35.16 -13.09
N GLY A 30 42.81 -33.98 -13.56
CA GLY A 30 42.36 -32.73 -12.99
C GLY A 30 40.84 -32.68 -13.07
N ASN A 31 40.15 -32.85 -11.93
CA ASN A 31 38.79 -32.35 -11.79
C ASN A 31 38.88 -30.84 -11.91
N GLU A 32 38.75 -30.31 -13.12
CA GLU A 32 38.30 -28.97 -13.27
C GLU A 32 36.88 -28.90 -12.60
N THR A 33 36.84 -28.44 -11.36
CA THR A 33 35.60 -27.96 -10.78
C THR A 33 35.14 -26.84 -11.70
N LEU A 34 34.18 -27.17 -12.59
CA LEU A 34 33.43 -26.16 -13.33
C LEU A 34 32.95 -25.18 -12.27
N ALA A 35 33.56 -24.00 -12.27
CA ALA A 35 33.07 -22.90 -11.44
C ALA A 35 31.59 -22.72 -11.76
N SER A 36 30.74 -22.84 -10.79
CA SER A 36 29.31 -22.50 -10.94
C SER A 36 29.24 -21.19 -11.69
N PRO A 37 28.38 -21.03 -12.70
CA PRO A 37 28.21 -19.74 -13.35
C PRO A 37 27.99 -18.70 -12.26
N PRO A 38 28.59 -17.51 -12.37
CA PRO A 38 28.40 -16.46 -11.36
C PRO A 38 26.90 -16.28 -11.13
N GLU A 39 26.46 -16.42 -9.91
CA GLU A 39 25.07 -16.13 -9.54
C GLU A 39 24.75 -14.72 -10.07
N SER A 40 23.65 -14.61 -10.81
CA SER A 40 23.18 -13.30 -11.27
C SER A 40 23.09 -12.36 -10.06
N PRO A 41 23.59 -11.13 -10.15
CA PRO A 41 23.56 -10.22 -9.01
C PRO A 41 22.11 -10.08 -8.53
N ARG A 42 21.90 -10.24 -7.22
CA ARG A 42 20.56 -10.08 -6.62
C ARG A 42 20.02 -8.69 -6.97
N PRO A 43 18.75 -8.57 -7.39
CA PRO A 43 18.20 -7.29 -7.82
C PRO A 43 18.06 -6.29 -6.67
N ASN A 44 18.21 -5.02 -6.96
CA ASN A 44 17.81 -3.94 -6.08
C ASN A 44 16.28 -3.80 -6.08
N VAL A 45 15.71 -3.16 -5.06
CA VAL A 45 14.27 -2.88 -4.95
C VAL A 45 14.05 -1.39 -4.72
N LEU A 46 13.30 -0.74 -5.60
CA LEU A 46 12.73 0.59 -5.40
C LEU A 46 11.21 0.45 -5.27
N PHE A 47 10.69 0.58 -4.06
CA PHE A 47 9.25 0.55 -3.78
C PHE A 47 8.74 1.97 -3.56
N ILE A 48 7.85 2.44 -4.45
CA ILE A 48 7.27 3.79 -4.44
C ILE A 48 5.81 3.68 -4.06
N LEU A 49 5.44 4.26 -2.92
CA LEU A 49 4.10 4.22 -2.36
C LEU A 49 3.51 5.62 -2.30
N CYS A 50 2.36 5.82 -2.95
CA CYS A 50 1.59 7.06 -2.92
C CYS A 50 0.43 6.94 -1.94
N ASP A 51 -0.03 8.06 -1.40
CA ASP A 51 -1.07 8.14 -0.39
C ASP A 51 -2.38 8.63 -1.01
N ASP A 52 -3.45 7.84 -0.93
CA ASP A 52 -4.76 8.14 -1.52
C ASP A 52 -4.75 8.23 -3.07
N LEU A 53 -3.97 7.40 -3.76
CA LEU A 53 -3.88 7.48 -5.21
C LEU A 53 -4.89 6.54 -5.90
N ARG A 54 -5.77 7.14 -6.71
CA ARG A 54 -6.74 6.43 -7.58
C ARG A 54 -6.07 5.90 -8.85
N PRO A 55 -6.45 4.71 -9.36
CA PRO A 55 -5.93 4.23 -10.64
C PRO A 55 -6.28 5.13 -11.83
N ASP A 56 -7.52 5.66 -11.87
CA ASP A 56 -8.02 6.53 -12.94
C ASP A 56 -7.39 7.93 -12.96
N ALA A 57 -6.49 8.22 -12.03
CA ALA A 57 -5.62 9.40 -12.03
C ALA A 57 -4.21 9.12 -12.57
N VAL A 58 -3.94 7.90 -13.10
CA VAL A 58 -2.66 7.51 -13.71
C VAL A 58 -2.86 7.23 -15.20
N GLY A 59 -2.01 7.78 -16.06
CA GLY A 59 -2.17 7.74 -17.52
C GLY A 59 -2.37 6.34 -18.09
N CYS A 60 -1.45 5.41 -17.85
CA CYS A 60 -1.53 4.03 -18.33
C CYS A 60 -2.67 3.20 -17.72
N LEU A 61 -3.33 3.69 -16.66
CA LEU A 61 -4.49 3.07 -16.04
C LEU A 61 -5.82 3.74 -16.38
N GLY A 62 -5.82 4.66 -17.36
CA GLY A 62 -7.03 5.20 -17.95
C GLY A 62 -7.34 6.66 -17.64
N SER A 63 -6.43 7.40 -17.03
CA SER A 63 -6.60 8.83 -16.79
C SER A 63 -6.82 9.58 -18.11
N GLN A 64 -7.91 10.36 -18.16
CA GLN A 64 -8.21 11.20 -19.31
C GLN A 64 -7.50 12.56 -19.24
N HIS A 65 -7.26 13.05 -18.06
CA HIS A 65 -6.76 14.40 -17.82
C HIS A 65 -5.31 14.41 -17.31
N VAL A 66 -4.99 13.61 -16.31
CA VAL A 66 -3.64 13.54 -15.74
C VAL A 66 -2.73 12.76 -16.67
N LYS A 67 -1.60 13.34 -17.06
CA LYS A 67 -0.55 12.69 -17.85
C LYS A 67 0.62 12.34 -16.93
N THR A 68 0.99 11.07 -16.94
CA THR A 68 2.04 10.54 -16.07
C THR A 68 3.12 9.80 -16.89
N PRO A 69 3.83 10.50 -17.80
CA PRO A 69 4.70 9.85 -18.77
C PRO A 69 5.81 9.01 -18.15
N HIS A 70 6.29 9.34 -16.98
CA HIS A 70 7.35 8.58 -16.30
C HIS A 70 6.81 7.31 -15.62
N ILE A 71 5.62 7.38 -15.04
CA ILE A 71 4.92 6.20 -14.49
C ILE A 71 4.45 5.30 -15.63
N ASP A 72 3.93 5.88 -16.72
CA ASP A 72 3.46 5.14 -17.89
C ASP A 72 4.61 4.34 -18.54
N ALA A 73 5.82 4.93 -18.60
CA ALA A 73 7.01 4.25 -19.09
C ALA A 73 7.41 3.04 -18.23
N LEU A 74 7.14 3.04 -16.92
CA LEU A 74 7.36 1.85 -16.09
C LEU A 74 6.41 0.71 -16.47
N ALA A 75 5.17 1.04 -16.85
CA ALA A 75 4.20 0.05 -17.31
C ALA A 75 4.56 -0.52 -18.70
N GLU A 76 5.13 0.29 -19.59
CA GLU A 76 5.65 -0.15 -20.87
C GLU A 76 6.85 -1.09 -20.70
N ASP A 77 7.76 -0.77 -19.75
CA ASP A 77 8.93 -1.59 -19.42
C ASP A 77 8.62 -2.76 -18.47
N GLY A 78 7.36 -2.99 -18.10
CA GLY A 78 7.00 -3.95 -17.08
C GLY A 78 5.56 -4.49 -17.16
N VAL A 79 4.97 -4.63 -16.01
CA VAL A 79 3.64 -5.21 -15.78
C VAL A 79 2.72 -4.17 -15.18
N ARG A 80 1.53 -4.02 -15.76
CA ARG A 80 0.42 -3.22 -15.26
C ARG A 80 -0.67 -4.14 -14.71
N PHE A 81 -1.14 -3.86 -13.49
CA PHE A 81 -2.22 -4.61 -12.86
C PHE A 81 -3.52 -3.81 -12.93
N GLU A 82 -4.53 -4.34 -13.64
CA GLU A 82 -5.83 -3.67 -13.80
C GLU A 82 -6.71 -3.78 -12.55
N ASN A 83 -6.54 -4.85 -11.78
CA ASN A 83 -7.34 -5.16 -10.62
C ASN A 83 -6.46 -5.32 -9.38
N SER A 84 -6.00 -4.19 -8.84
CA SER A 84 -5.25 -4.13 -7.60
C SER A 84 -6.06 -3.42 -6.51
N PHE A 85 -6.07 -3.97 -5.29
CA PHE A 85 -6.94 -3.54 -4.21
C PHE A 85 -6.23 -3.49 -2.87
N CYS A 86 -6.64 -2.54 -2.02
CA CYS A 86 -6.37 -2.62 -0.59
C CYS A 86 -7.51 -3.33 0.12
N THR A 87 -7.18 -4.08 1.16
CA THR A 87 -8.14 -4.88 1.94
C THR A 87 -8.67 -4.15 3.17
N THR A 88 -8.06 -3.01 3.49
CA THR A 88 -8.56 -1.97 4.40
C THR A 88 -8.24 -0.63 3.78
N SER A 89 -9.25 0.12 3.36
CA SER A 89 -9.07 1.41 2.70
C SER A 89 -8.79 2.52 3.72
N LEU A 90 -7.59 2.47 4.31
CA LEU A 90 -7.08 3.43 5.28
C LEU A 90 -5.54 3.34 5.32
N CYS A 91 -4.87 4.48 5.39
CA CYS A 91 -3.41 4.58 5.23
C CYS A 91 -2.63 3.58 6.09
N SER A 92 -2.71 3.68 7.43
CA SER A 92 -1.89 2.86 8.33
C SER A 92 -2.16 1.36 8.21
N PRO A 93 -3.42 0.87 8.20
CA PRO A 93 -3.70 -0.54 7.98
C PRO A 93 -3.17 -1.06 6.65
N SER A 94 -3.41 -0.34 5.55
CA SER A 94 -2.95 -0.76 4.24
C SER A 94 -1.41 -0.79 4.14
N ARG A 95 -0.72 0.22 4.68
CA ARG A 95 0.75 0.25 4.74
C ARG A 95 1.31 -0.92 5.54
N ALA A 96 0.65 -1.29 6.64
CA ALA A 96 1.01 -2.47 7.43
C ALA A 96 0.81 -3.76 6.61
N SER A 97 -0.30 -3.90 5.89
CA SER A 97 -0.56 -5.04 5.00
C SER A 97 0.50 -5.17 3.90
N ILE A 98 0.87 -4.06 3.24
CA ILE A 98 1.94 -4.01 2.23
C ILE A 98 3.29 -4.51 2.78
N LEU A 99 3.63 -4.14 4.00
CA LEU A 99 4.91 -4.52 4.61
C LEU A 99 4.91 -5.97 5.09
N THR A 100 3.81 -6.44 5.68
CA THR A 100 3.76 -7.72 6.41
C THR A 100 3.18 -8.88 5.61
N GLY A 101 2.38 -8.60 4.58
CA GLY A 101 1.61 -9.62 3.86
C GLY A 101 0.40 -10.16 4.64
N LEU A 102 -0.10 -9.40 5.64
CA LEU A 102 -1.18 -9.80 6.54
C LEU A 102 -2.40 -8.88 6.39
N TYR A 103 -3.59 -9.39 6.66
CA TYR A 103 -4.80 -8.60 6.88
C TYR A 103 -4.72 -7.78 8.18
N ALA A 104 -5.54 -6.72 8.29
CA ALA A 104 -5.52 -5.79 9.43
C ALA A 104 -5.78 -6.47 10.79
N HIS A 105 -6.66 -7.45 10.86
CA HIS A 105 -6.90 -8.22 12.08
C HIS A 105 -5.66 -8.98 12.58
N ALA A 106 -4.79 -9.43 11.68
CA ALA A 106 -3.62 -10.22 12.00
C ALA A 106 -2.39 -9.38 12.34
N HIS A 107 -2.14 -8.26 11.63
CA HIS A 107 -1.02 -7.38 11.99
C HIS A 107 -1.38 -6.37 13.09
N GLY A 108 -2.67 -6.21 13.44
CA GLY A 108 -3.15 -5.41 14.55
C GLY A 108 -3.21 -3.90 14.33
N VAL A 109 -2.74 -3.38 13.20
CA VAL A 109 -2.86 -1.96 12.83
C VAL A 109 -4.23 -1.77 12.19
N ARG A 110 -5.23 -1.35 12.98
CA ARG A 110 -6.64 -1.29 12.56
C ARG A 110 -7.14 0.12 12.28
N ASN A 111 -6.34 1.13 12.60
CA ASN A 111 -6.64 2.56 12.41
C ASN A 111 -5.33 3.36 12.27
N ASN A 112 -5.44 4.66 11.99
CA ASN A 112 -4.26 5.52 11.79
C ASN A 112 -3.48 5.83 13.08
N PHE A 113 -4.03 5.53 14.25
CA PHE A 113 -3.38 5.81 15.54
C PHE A 113 -2.57 4.63 16.07
N THR A 114 -2.75 3.44 15.50
CA THR A 114 -2.08 2.21 15.94
C THR A 114 -0.69 2.09 15.30
N GLU A 115 0.34 1.93 16.12
CA GLU A 115 1.68 1.66 15.62
C GLU A 115 1.84 0.21 15.12
N LEU A 116 2.66 0.02 14.10
CA LEU A 116 3.05 -1.32 13.67
C LEU A 116 3.92 -1.97 14.78
N PRO A 117 3.53 -3.15 15.29
CA PRO A 117 4.33 -3.86 16.28
C PRO A 117 5.74 -4.14 15.77
N THR A 118 6.75 -3.78 16.56
CA THR A 118 8.17 -3.86 16.16
C THR A 118 8.71 -5.27 16.00
N ASN A 119 7.99 -6.27 16.49
CA ASN A 119 8.33 -7.69 16.39
C ASN A 119 7.67 -8.41 15.21
N LEU A 120 6.81 -7.73 14.45
CA LEU A 120 6.18 -8.33 13.27
C LEU A 120 7.20 -8.45 12.14
N PRO A 121 7.34 -9.64 11.54
CA PRO A 121 8.13 -9.82 10.33
C PRO A 121 7.55 -8.99 9.17
N HIS A 122 8.44 -8.38 8.39
CA HIS A 122 8.06 -7.62 7.20
C HIS A 122 9.15 -7.76 6.13
N TRP A 123 8.78 -7.57 4.85
CA TRP A 123 9.68 -7.86 3.75
C TRP A 123 11.00 -7.04 3.76
N PRO A 124 11.05 -5.73 4.12
CA PRO A 124 12.32 -5.03 4.21
C PRO A 124 13.24 -5.61 5.28
N GLY A 125 12.68 -5.98 6.44
CA GLY A 125 13.45 -6.64 7.50
C GLY A 125 13.94 -8.03 7.10
N GLN A 126 13.22 -8.75 6.24
CA GLN A 126 13.70 -10.00 5.67
C GLN A 126 14.87 -9.76 4.72
N LEU A 127 14.75 -8.79 3.79
CA LEU A 127 15.85 -8.43 2.89
C LEU A 127 17.09 -7.93 3.65
N GLN A 128 16.91 -7.19 4.75
CA GLN A 128 18.03 -6.77 5.63
C GLN A 128 18.77 -7.98 6.20
N ARG A 129 18.04 -8.98 6.71
CA ARG A 129 18.63 -10.25 7.18
C ARG A 129 19.37 -10.99 6.09
N ASP A 130 18.88 -10.91 4.86
CA ASP A 130 19.49 -11.50 3.66
C ASP A 130 20.63 -10.65 3.09
N GLY A 131 21.05 -9.59 3.81
CA GLY A 131 22.24 -8.80 3.50
C GLY A 131 21.99 -7.58 2.60
N TYR A 132 20.74 -7.17 2.33
CA TYR A 132 20.44 -5.92 1.64
C TYR A 132 20.76 -4.68 2.50
N ALA A 133 21.17 -3.60 1.86
CA ALA A 133 21.08 -2.27 2.46
C ALA A 133 19.63 -1.81 2.38
N THR A 134 19.02 -1.42 3.49
CA THR A 134 17.59 -1.11 3.54
C THR A 134 17.32 0.32 3.97
N ALA A 135 16.42 1.01 3.29
CA ALA A 135 15.99 2.34 3.67
C ALA A 135 14.48 2.52 3.57
N TYR A 136 13.94 3.35 4.47
CA TYR A 136 12.61 3.94 4.38
C TYR A 136 12.75 5.46 4.37
N ILE A 137 12.17 6.12 3.37
CA ILE A 137 12.27 7.57 3.21
C ILE A 137 10.87 8.11 2.86
N GLY A 138 10.33 8.98 3.71
CA GLY A 138 9.03 9.59 3.52
C GLY A 138 7.98 9.26 4.58
N LYS A 139 6.71 9.28 4.20
CA LYS A 139 5.56 9.05 5.08
C LYS A 139 5.50 7.59 5.55
N TRP A 140 5.77 7.36 6.82
CA TRP A 140 5.59 6.07 7.48
C TRP A 140 4.14 5.84 7.88
N HIS A 141 3.59 6.72 8.67
CA HIS A 141 2.20 6.81 9.10
C HIS A 141 1.58 5.49 9.60
N MET A 142 2.30 4.73 10.38
CA MET A 142 1.74 3.68 11.25
C MET A 142 1.96 4.13 12.69
N GLY A 143 0.90 4.78 13.24
CA GLY A 143 0.93 5.62 14.44
C GLY A 143 1.24 7.09 14.13
N GLU A 144 0.60 8.02 14.87
CA GLU A 144 0.69 9.47 14.63
C GLU A 144 1.87 10.13 15.34
N GLY A 145 2.25 9.63 16.49
CA GLY A 145 3.17 10.32 17.41
C GLY A 145 4.64 10.02 17.23
N ASN A 146 5.02 8.99 16.47
CA ASN A 146 6.35 8.41 16.50
C ASN A 146 6.97 8.30 15.10
N ASP A 147 8.05 9.04 14.89
CA ASP A 147 8.84 9.07 13.66
C ASP A 147 10.27 8.52 13.84
N CYS A 148 10.52 7.79 14.92
CA CYS A 148 11.83 7.16 15.16
C CYS A 148 12.13 6.04 14.15
N PRO A 149 13.41 5.72 13.92
CA PRO A 149 13.82 4.59 13.09
C PRO A 149 13.14 3.29 13.50
N ARG A 150 12.79 2.47 12.50
CA ARG A 150 12.09 1.19 12.69
C ARG A 150 13.01 0.01 12.43
N PRO A 151 12.84 -1.12 13.14
CA PRO A 151 13.56 -2.35 12.83
C PRO A 151 13.41 -2.74 11.35
N GLY A 152 14.46 -3.32 10.78
CA GLY A 152 14.47 -3.76 9.38
C GLY A 152 14.89 -2.70 8.38
N PHE A 153 15.31 -1.50 8.85
CA PHE A 153 15.87 -0.44 8.02
C PHE A 153 17.21 0.03 8.58
N ASP A 154 18.24 0.06 7.72
CA ASP A 154 19.57 0.62 8.04
C ASP A 154 19.52 2.15 8.04
N TRP A 155 18.62 2.73 7.21
CA TRP A 155 18.42 4.17 7.10
C TRP A 155 16.92 4.50 7.12
N PHE A 156 16.55 5.51 7.91
CA PHE A 156 15.15 5.87 8.12
C PHE A 156 14.99 7.39 8.17
N VAL A 157 14.28 7.95 7.20
CA VAL A 157 13.95 9.38 7.13
C VAL A 157 12.44 9.51 7.08
N SER A 158 11.84 10.08 8.12
CA SER A 158 10.39 10.20 8.20
C SER A 158 9.98 11.42 9.04
N HIS A 159 8.70 11.56 9.27
CA HIS A 159 8.06 12.61 10.06
C HIS A 159 6.88 12.03 10.82
N LYS A 160 6.34 12.78 11.77
CA LYS A 160 5.13 12.41 12.50
C LYS A 160 3.88 12.58 11.62
N GLY A 161 2.94 11.66 11.81
CA GLY A 161 1.61 11.71 11.19
C GLY A 161 1.63 11.90 9.67
N GLN A 162 0.79 12.77 9.19
CA GLN A 162 0.55 13.01 7.75
C GLN A 162 1.66 13.82 7.04
N GLY A 163 2.51 14.54 7.77
CA GLY A 163 3.42 15.53 7.18
C GLY A 163 2.69 16.73 6.55
N LYS A 164 3.46 17.64 5.97
CA LYS A 164 2.95 18.85 5.29
C LYS A 164 3.44 18.87 3.85
N TYR A 165 2.68 19.49 2.93
CA TYR A 165 3.15 19.67 1.56
C TYR A 165 4.36 20.60 1.45
N PHE A 166 4.45 21.58 2.35
CA PHE A 166 5.58 22.51 2.42
C PHE A 166 6.23 22.47 3.79
N ASP A 167 7.55 22.56 3.82
CA ASP A 167 8.34 22.77 5.03
C ASP A 167 8.07 21.69 6.12
N THR A 168 8.00 20.42 5.72
CA THR A 168 7.86 19.29 6.65
C THR A 168 9.10 19.20 7.55
N GLU A 169 8.87 19.00 8.86
CA GLU A 169 9.94 18.62 9.79
C GLU A 169 10.29 17.14 9.61
N TRP A 170 11.55 16.84 9.31
CA TRP A 170 12.06 15.50 9.10
C TRP A 170 12.89 15.02 10.27
N ASN A 171 12.70 13.77 10.66
CA ASN A 171 13.62 13.02 11.51
C ASN A 171 14.57 12.21 10.61
N ILE A 172 15.84 12.57 10.61
CA ILE A 172 16.87 11.92 9.80
C ILE A 172 17.54 10.84 10.63
N ASN A 173 17.10 9.61 10.48
CA ASN A 173 17.65 8.40 11.12
C ASN A 173 17.80 8.48 12.65
N GLY A 174 16.96 9.26 13.33
CA GLY A 174 17.08 9.52 14.78
C GLY A 174 18.28 10.37 15.18
N LEU A 175 19.11 10.82 14.22
CA LEU A 175 20.36 11.54 14.49
C LEU A 175 20.14 13.06 14.55
N ARG A 176 19.25 13.59 13.73
CA ARG A 176 18.94 15.01 13.69
C ARG A 176 17.53 15.25 13.18
N ARG A 177 16.99 16.43 13.49
CA ARG A 177 15.76 16.96 12.91
C ARG A 177 16.07 18.17 12.06
N GLU A 178 15.38 18.33 10.95
CA GLU A 178 15.51 19.48 10.07
C GLU A 178 14.18 19.81 9.40
N THR A 179 14.01 21.10 9.09
CA THR A 179 12.81 21.62 8.40
C THR A 179 13.28 22.40 7.17
N PRO A 180 13.75 21.71 6.12
CA PRO A 180 14.16 22.37 4.90
C PRO A 180 12.99 23.06 4.23
N LYS A 181 13.23 24.22 3.62
CA LYS A 181 12.23 24.89 2.81
C LYS A 181 12.01 24.14 1.50
N GLY A 182 10.77 23.96 1.12
CA GLY A 182 10.43 23.35 -0.17
C GLY A 182 9.21 22.41 -0.12
N TYR A 183 8.93 21.85 -1.28
CA TYR A 183 7.81 20.98 -1.49
C TYR A 183 8.14 19.52 -1.12
N TYR A 184 7.19 18.84 -0.45
CA TYR A 184 7.39 17.51 0.11
C TYR A 184 7.95 16.51 -0.90
N THR A 185 7.28 16.38 -2.06
CA THR A 185 7.64 15.39 -3.08
C THR A 185 9.04 15.62 -3.61
N THR A 186 9.43 16.88 -3.83
CA THR A 186 10.78 17.26 -4.24
C THR A 186 11.81 16.95 -3.17
N LEU A 187 11.52 17.26 -1.89
CA LEU A 187 12.43 17.02 -0.77
C LEU A 187 12.65 15.53 -0.53
N VAL A 188 11.58 14.74 -0.47
CA VAL A 188 11.68 13.28 -0.23
C VAL A 188 12.44 12.59 -1.37
N THR A 189 12.24 13.04 -2.62
CA THR A 189 13.00 12.55 -3.78
C THR A 189 14.49 12.87 -3.65
N ASN A 190 14.84 14.05 -3.16
CA ASN A 190 16.24 14.42 -2.91
C ASN A 190 16.88 13.51 -1.87
N TYR A 191 16.21 13.24 -0.74
CA TYR A 191 16.71 12.27 0.26
C TYR A 191 16.91 10.88 -0.32
N CYS A 192 16.00 10.42 -1.19
CA CYS A 192 16.16 9.13 -1.89
C CYS A 192 17.39 9.13 -2.80
N LEU A 193 17.57 10.17 -3.60
CA LEU A 193 18.72 10.30 -4.51
C LEU A 193 20.04 10.38 -3.74
N ASP A 194 20.08 11.11 -2.62
CA ASP A 194 21.28 11.22 -1.78
C ASP A 194 21.64 9.87 -1.16
N TRP A 195 20.64 9.12 -0.68
CA TRP A 195 20.86 7.78 -0.16
C TRP A 195 21.33 6.81 -1.27
N LEU A 196 20.71 6.83 -2.46
CA LEU A 196 21.08 6.00 -3.60
C LEU A 196 22.52 6.27 -4.09
N ARG A 197 22.95 7.52 -4.10
CA ARG A 197 24.35 7.91 -4.45
C ARG A 197 25.38 7.33 -3.50
N ALA A 198 25.01 7.08 -2.27
CA ALA A 198 25.87 6.48 -1.26
C ALA A 198 25.95 4.94 -1.35
N GLN A 199 25.10 4.30 -2.17
CA GLN A 199 25.13 2.84 -2.33
C GLN A 199 26.20 2.43 -3.35
N GLY A 200 27.07 1.49 -2.92
CA GLY A 200 28.04 0.87 -3.83
C GLY A 200 27.44 -0.33 -4.60
N PRO A 201 28.15 -0.81 -5.62
CA PRO A 201 27.68 -1.96 -6.43
C PRO A 201 27.77 -3.31 -5.72
N GLU A 202 28.50 -3.40 -4.62
CA GLU A 202 28.83 -4.66 -3.94
C GLU A 202 27.66 -5.24 -3.12
N ARG A 203 26.72 -4.39 -2.71
CA ARG A 203 25.61 -4.77 -1.83
C ARG A 203 24.28 -4.41 -2.50
N PRO A 204 23.34 -5.36 -2.68
CA PRO A 204 22.03 -5.03 -3.16
C PRO A 204 21.31 -4.15 -2.11
N TRP A 205 20.40 -3.33 -2.59
CA TRP A 205 19.66 -2.40 -1.73
C TRP A 205 18.15 -2.48 -1.95
N ALA A 206 17.40 -2.11 -0.93
CA ALA A 206 15.94 -1.97 -0.94
C ALA A 206 15.54 -0.63 -0.35
N LEU A 207 14.96 0.24 -1.17
CA LEU A 207 14.47 1.56 -0.79
C LEU A 207 12.96 1.60 -0.86
N CYS A 208 12.31 1.92 0.26
CA CYS A 208 10.90 2.27 0.35
C CYS A 208 10.75 3.78 0.36
N LEU A 209 10.09 4.34 -0.66
CA LEU A 209 9.72 5.74 -0.75
C LEU A 209 8.24 5.91 -0.44
N GLY A 210 7.90 6.66 0.62
CA GLY A 210 6.54 7.01 0.99
C GLY A 210 6.22 8.45 0.63
N HIS A 211 5.47 8.68 -0.46
CA HIS A 211 4.93 10.00 -0.76
C HIS A 211 3.78 10.37 0.17
N LYS A 212 3.61 11.68 0.46
CA LYS A 212 2.38 12.24 1.00
C LYS A 212 1.34 12.45 -0.12
N ALA A 213 1.78 12.85 -1.29
CA ALA A 213 0.90 13.08 -2.44
C ALA A 213 0.27 11.76 -2.94
N PRO A 214 -0.99 11.81 -3.38
CA PRO A 214 -1.89 12.98 -3.45
C PRO A 214 -2.84 13.18 -2.25
N HIS A 215 -2.50 12.75 -1.04
CA HIS A 215 -3.35 12.90 0.15
C HIS A 215 -3.76 14.36 0.42
N SER A 216 -4.95 14.55 0.95
CA SER A 216 -5.45 15.86 1.36
C SER A 216 -4.52 16.52 2.43
N PHE A 217 -4.46 17.81 2.58
CA PHE A 217 -5.15 18.80 1.77
C PHE A 217 -4.33 19.00 0.49
N TYR A 218 -4.98 19.11 -0.63
CA TYR A 218 -4.32 19.08 -1.94
C TYR A 218 -3.66 20.42 -2.23
N PHE A 219 -2.35 20.50 -2.05
CA PHE A 219 -1.54 21.65 -2.43
C PHE A 219 -0.56 21.22 -3.51
N PRO A 220 -0.84 21.49 -4.80
CA PRO A 220 0.11 21.23 -5.88
C PRO A 220 1.43 21.97 -5.67
N GLU A 221 2.51 21.46 -6.22
CA GLU A 221 3.74 22.23 -6.35
C GLU A 221 3.46 23.45 -7.24
N PRO A 222 4.02 24.64 -6.95
CA PRO A 222 3.65 25.89 -7.62
C PRO A 222 3.63 25.81 -9.14
N GLN A 223 4.52 25.05 -9.73
CA GLN A 223 4.60 24.85 -11.19
C GLN A 223 3.38 24.09 -11.77
N TYR A 224 2.62 23.37 -10.93
CA TYR A 224 1.46 22.56 -11.33
C TYR A 224 0.12 23.11 -10.82
N GLU A 225 0.12 24.21 -10.08
CA GLU A 225 -1.08 24.80 -9.47
C GLU A 225 -2.19 25.10 -10.49
N HIS A 226 -1.81 25.50 -11.71
CA HIS A 226 -2.72 25.90 -12.77
C HIS A 226 -2.81 24.90 -13.93
N SER A 227 -2.27 23.69 -13.79
CA SER A 227 -2.18 22.71 -14.89
C SER A 227 -3.54 22.23 -15.42
N PHE A 228 -4.60 22.40 -14.65
CA PHE A 228 -5.94 21.89 -14.97
C PHE A 228 -7.03 22.97 -14.95
N ASP A 229 -6.67 24.27 -14.95
CA ASP A 229 -7.65 25.36 -14.85
C ASP A 229 -8.71 25.32 -15.96
N ASP A 230 -8.34 24.88 -17.16
CA ASP A 230 -9.24 24.78 -18.31
C ASP A 230 -10.03 23.46 -18.36
N VAL A 231 -9.82 22.53 -17.42
CA VAL A 231 -10.51 21.23 -17.41
C VAL A 231 -11.80 21.32 -16.61
N GLN A 232 -12.93 21.06 -17.25
CA GLN A 232 -14.22 20.94 -16.57
C GLN A 232 -14.31 19.59 -15.83
N VAL A 233 -14.55 19.63 -14.53
CA VAL A 233 -14.78 18.45 -13.70
C VAL A 233 -16.27 18.31 -13.39
N ARG A 234 -16.79 17.10 -13.47
CA ARG A 234 -18.18 16.80 -13.13
C ARG A 234 -18.25 15.89 -11.92
N TYR A 235 -19.33 16.01 -11.16
CA TYR A 235 -19.63 14.99 -10.16
C TYR A 235 -19.74 13.61 -10.81
N PRO A 236 -19.26 12.54 -10.15
CA PRO A 236 -19.48 11.17 -10.59
C PRO A 236 -21.00 10.86 -10.63
N GLU A 237 -21.40 9.96 -11.50
CA GLU A 237 -22.81 9.58 -11.66
C GLU A 237 -23.43 9.09 -10.36
N SER A 238 -22.68 8.30 -9.58
CA SER A 238 -23.14 7.75 -8.29
C SER A 238 -23.33 8.81 -7.19
N ALA A 239 -22.87 10.06 -7.38
CA ALA A 239 -22.97 11.11 -6.35
C ALA A 239 -24.39 11.39 -5.87
N PHE A 240 -25.37 11.18 -6.74
CA PHE A 240 -26.78 11.49 -6.49
C PHE A 240 -27.69 10.25 -6.41
N HIS A 241 -27.16 9.05 -6.63
CA HIS A 241 -27.91 7.78 -6.56
C HIS A 241 -27.82 7.18 -5.16
N LEU A 242 -28.59 7.74 -4.22
CA LEU A 242 -28.52 7.37 -2.81
C LEU A 242 -29.76 6.62 -2.30
N GLU A 243 -30.76 6.37 -3.15
CA GLU A 243 -32.07 5.84 -2.74
C GLU A 243 -31.98 4.40 -2.18
N SER A 244 -31.10 3.57 -2.77
CA SER A 244 -30.88 2.19 -2.33
C SER A 244 -29.70 2.03 -1.35
N GLN A 245 -29.02 3.11 -1.04
CA GLN A 245 -27.84 3.09 -0.17
C GLN A 245 -28.23 3.01 1.32
N PRO A 246 -27.39 2.43 2.19
CA PRO A 246 -27.63 2.43 3.63
C PRO A 246 -27.77 3.84 4.22
N ASP A 247 -28.61 3.99 5.24
CA ASP A 247 -28.87 5.29 5.88
C ASP A 247 -27.61 5.98 6.42
N TRP A 248 -26.64 5.22 6.86
CA TRP A 248 -25.40 5.79 7.40
C TRP A 248 -24.66 6.67 6.38
N ILE A 249 -24.76 6.36 5.08
CA ILE A 249 -24.18 7.18 4.01
C ILE A 249 -24.81 8.57 4.00
N ARG A 250 -26.14 8.63 4.08
CA ARG A 250 -26.86 9.91 4.13
C ARG A 250 -26.62 10.69 5.43
N GLN A 251 -26.46 9.98 6.54
CA GLN A 251 -26.12 10.61 7.84
C GLN A 251 -24.74 11.26 7.82
N ARG A 252 -23.78 10.62 7.11
CA ARG A 252 -22.41 11.07 6.97
C ARG A 252 -22.26 12.35 6.12
N LEU A 253 -23.14 12.60 5.16
CA LEU A 253 -23.01 13.70 4.20
C LEU A 253 -22.73 15.08 4.82
N PRO A 254 -23.40 15.52 5.91
CA PRO A 254 -23.11 16.81 6.54
C PRO A 254 -21.70 16.90 7.11
N THR A 255 -21.13 15.80 7.57
CA THR A 255 -19.83 15.76 8.26
C THR A 255 -18.66 15.82 7.31
N TRP A 256 -18.79 15.28 6.10
CA TRP A 256 -17.73 15.34 5.10
C TRP A 256 -17.37 16.76 4.69
N HIS A 257 -18.35 17.63 4.66
CA HIS A 257 -18.12 19.04 4.39
C HIS A 257 -17.34 19.72 5.48
N GLY A 258 -17.52 19.29 6.73
CA GLY A 258 -16.75 19.76 7.85
C GLY A 258 -15.28 19.40 7.78
N ILE A 259 -14.93 18.25 7.15
CA ILE A 259 -13.55 17.82 7.01
C ILE A 259 -12.85 18.56 5.88
N TYR A 260 -13.46 18.57 4.69
CA TYR A 260 -12.87 19.11 3.49
C TYR A 260 -13.38 20.52 3.12
N GLY A 261 -14.60 20.85 3.50
CA GLY A 261 -15.24 22.13 3.20
C GLY A 261 -14.45 23.35 3.61
N PRO A 262 -13.93 23.45 4.86
CA PRO A 262 -13.17 24.64 5.31
C PRO A 262 -11.89 24.89 4.51
N LEU A 263 -11.30 23.86 3.90
CA LEU A 263 -10.09 24.01 3.10
C LEU A 263 -10.33 24.58 1.74
N PHE A 264 -11.50 24.29 1.19
CA PHE A 264 -11.88 24.66 -0.16
C PHE A 264 -13.01 25.70 -0.18
N ASP A 265 -13.39 26.22 0.98
CA ASP A 265 -14.56 27.10 1.16
C ASP A 265 -15.83 26.55 0.54
N TRP A 266 -15.93 25.24 0.46
CA TRP A 266 -16.95 24.67 -0.34
C TRP A 266 -18.15 24.32 0.42
N ARG A 267 -18.80 24.42 0.99
CA ARG A 267 -20.20 24.26 1.34
C ARG A 267 -20.55 23.38 2.53
N LYS A 268 -21.73 23.62 3.03
CA LYS A 268 -22.29 22.92 4.17
C LYS A 268 -23.28 21.81 3.81
N SER A 269 -23.58 21.58 2.53
CA SER A 269 -24.48 20.51 2.09
C SER A 269 -24.03 19.88 0.79
N PHE A 270 -23.73 18.58 0.84
CA PHE A 270 -23.28 17.77 -0.28
C PHE A 270 -24.23 16.58 -0.46
N PRO A 271 -24.41 16.04 -1.67
CA PRO A 271 -24.04 16.62 -2.94
C PRO A 271 -24.89 17.86 -3.25
N ASP A 272 -24.34 18.82 -3.94
CA ASP A 272 -24.99 20.09 -4.23
C ASP A 272 -24.66 20.54 -5.66
N SER A 273 -25.67 20.82 -6.44
CA SER A 273 -25.54 21.22 -7.84
C SER A 273 -25.47 22.70 -8.09
N ARG A 274 -25.44 23.54 -7.03
CA ARG A 274 -25.29 24.98 -7.19
C ARG A 274 -23.94 25.31 -7.82
N PRO A 275 -23.85 26.38 -8.66
CA PRO A 275 -22.61 26.71 -9.37
C PRO A 275 -21.40 26.88 -8.46
N GLU A 276 -21.56 27.48 -7.29
CA GLU A 276 -20.49 27.70 -6.31
C GLU A 276 -19.96 26.37 -5.77
N ALA A 277 -20.84 25.41 -5.49
CA ALA A 277 -20.47 24.10 -5.00
C ALA A 277 -19.75 23.26 -6.08
N VAL A 278 -20.22 23.35 -7.32
CA VAL A 278 -19.55 22.71 -8.46
C VAL A 278 -18.15 23.29 -8.67
N THR A 279 -18.02 24.62 -8.61
CA THR A 279 -16.70 25.28 -8.76
C THR A 279 -15.70 24.85 -7.69
N ASP A 280 -16.15 24.74 -6.43
CA ASP A 280 -15.27 24.28 -5.34
C ASP A 280 -14.90 22.80 -5.48
N PHE A 281 -15.84 21.96 -5.92
CA PHE A 281 -15.55 20.57 -6.23
C PHE A 281 -14.51 20.43 -7.35
N GLU A 282 -14.69 21.17 -8.45
CA GLU A 282 -13.72 21.23 -9.54
C GLU A 282 -12.33 21.64 -9.04
N ARG A 283 -12.25 22.69 -8.21
CA ARG A 283 -10.99 23.16 -7.62
C ARG A 283 -10.32 22.07 -6.78
N MET A 284 -11.10 21.34 -5.98
CA MET A 284 -10.60 20.22 -5.17
C MET A 284 -9.97 19.12 -6.04
N VAL A 285 -10.68 18.66 -7.07
CA VAL A 285 -10.23 17.58 -7.94
C VAL A 285 -9.02 18.02 -8.78
N ARG A 286 -9.03 19.23 -9.31
CA ARG A 286 -7.88 19.80 -10.05
C ARG A 286 -6.64 19.92 -9.18
N ALA A 287 -6.81 20.32 -7.92
CA ALA A 287 -5.70 20.37 -6.97
C ALA A 287 -5.17 18.98 -6.64
N TYR A 288 -6.02 17.98 -6.46
CA TYR A 288 -5.62 16.59 -6.33
C TYR A 288 -4.79 16.13 -7.52
N TRP A 289 -5.25 16.33 -8.75
CA TRP A 289 -4.52 16.00 -9.97
C TRP A 289 -3.17 16.73 -10.07
N GLY A 290 -3.11 18.00 -9.69
CA GLY A 290 -1.89 18.79 -9.69
C GLY A 290 -0.80 18.22 -8.78
N THR A 291 -1.17 17.59 -7.64
CA THR A 291 -0.19 16.95 -6.75
C THR A 291 0.44 15.70 -7.37
N ILE A 292 -0.27 15.00 -8.26
CA ILE A 292 0.19 13.78 -8.92
C ILE A 292 1.30 14.07 -9.93
N LEU A 293 1.28 15.23 -10.58
CA LEU A 293 2.32 15.61 -11.54
C LEU A 293 3.71 15.67 -10.87
N SER A 294 3.79 16.15 -9.63
CA SER A 294 5.05 16.12 -8.86
C SER A 294 5.50 14.69 -8.52
N VAL A 295 4.57 13.76 -8.35
CA VAL A 295 4.90 12.34 -8.15
C VAL A 295 5.49 11.74 -9.41
N ASP A 296 4.91 12.04 -10.59
CA ASP A 296 5.45 11.60 -11.88
C ASP A 296 6.88 12.12 -12.10
N ASP A 297 7.13 13.40 -11.82
CA ASP A 297 8.49 13.98 -11.85
C ASP A 297 9.46 13.25 -10.91
N SER A 298 9.01 12.91 -9.70
CA SER A 298 9.80 12.15 -8.74
C SER A 298 10.23 10.80 -9.32
N VAL A 299 9.29 10.07 -9.92
CA VAL A 299 9.56 8.80 -10.61
C VAL A 299 10.57 9.01 -11.73
N GLY A 300 10.38 10.03 -12.56
CA GLY A 300 11.29 10.38 -13.66
C GLY A 300 12.72 10.62 -13.19
N ARG A 301 12.89 11.37 -12.11
CA ARG A 301 14.21 11.69 -11.52
C ARG A 301 14.90 10.45 -10.96
N LEU A 302 14.17 9.58 -10.26
CA LEU A 302 14.70 8.33 -9.71
C LEU A 302 15.09 7.35 -10.83
N VAL A 303 14.25 7.17 -11.84
CA VAL A 303 14.52 6.33 -13.01
C VAL A 303 15.71 6.85 -13.81
N SER A 304 15.81 8.16 -14.01
CA SER A 304 16.95 8.80 -14.68
C SER A 304 18.26 8.53 -13.95
N PHE A 305 18.26 8.64 -12.61
CA PHE A 305 19.42 8.28 -11.80
C PHE A 305 19.82 6.82 -11.96
N LEU A 306 18.86 5.88 -11.88
CA LEU A 306 19.13 4.44 -12.05
C LEU A 306 19.70 4.11 -13.43
N LYS A 307 19.18 4.76 -14.48
CA LYS A 307 19.68 4.59 -15.87
C LYS A 307 21.11 5.12 -16.00
N THR A 308 21.37 6.33 -15.48
CA THR A 308 22.70 6.95 -15.59
C THR A 308 23.77 6.29 -14.73
N SER A 309 23.38 5.66 -13.63
CA SER A 309 24.28 4.87 -12.76
C SER A 309 24.43 3.41 -13.19
N GLY A 310 23.77 2.98 -14.27
CA GLY A 310 23.80 1.60 -14.75
C GLY A 310 23.08 0.57 -13.84
N GLN A 311 22.22 1.04 -12.93
CA GLN A 311 21.50 0.17 -11.97
C GLN A 311 20.08 -0.20 -12.44
N TYR A 312 19.54 0.47 -13.46
CA TYR A 312 18.14 0.33 -13.88
C TYR A 312 17.76 -1.11 -14.20
N ASP A 313 18.59 -1.80 -14.99
CA ASP A 313 18.27 -3.17 -15.46
C ASP A 313 18.31 -4.20 -14.32
N ASN A 314 19.07 -3.94 -13.26
CA ASN A 314 19.13 -4.81 -12.08
C ASN A 314 18.28 -4.26 -10.90
N THR A 315 17.27 -3.45 -11.17
CA THR A 315 16.37 -2.90 -10.13
C THR A 315 14.92 -3.29 -10.40
N ILE A 316 14.29 -3.92 -9.41
CA ILE A 316 12.83 -4.08 -9.36
C ILE A 316 12.26 -2.76 -8.90
N ILE A 317 11.40 -2.15 -9.71
CA ILE A 317 10.67 -0.93 -9.37
C ILE A 317 9.19 -1.29 -9.24
N ILE A 318 8.59 -0.99 -8.10
CA ILE A 318 7.15 -1.15 -7.86
C ILE A 318 6.59 0.22 -7.52
N PHE A 319 5.57 0.65 -8.26
CA PHE A 319 4.79 1.86 -8.04
C PHE A 319 3.37 1.48 -7.66
N MET A 320 2.85 2.00 -6.53
CA MET A 320 1.46 1.76 -6.12
C MET A 320 0.88 2.86 -5.22
N GLY A 321 -0.45 2.84 -5.07
CA GLY A 321 -1.18 3.56 -4.01
C GLY A 321 -1.38 2.70 -2.78
N ASP A 322 -1.51 3.30 -1.59
CA ASP A 322 -1.85 2.57 -0.36
C ASP A 322 -3.35 2.29 -0.26
N ASN A 323 -4.18 3.23 -0.64
CA ASN A 323 -5.63 3.09 -0.80
C ASN A 323 -6.13 4.03 -1.91
N GLY A 324 -7.36 3.81 -2.35
CA GLY A 324 -8.05 4.71 -3.26
C GLY A 324 -8.66 5.93 -2.55
N LEU A 325 -9.54 6.62 -3.26
CA LEU A 325 -10.21 7.82 -2.78
C LEU A 325 -11.58 7.95 -3.44
N LEU A 326 -12.60 8.29 -2.66
CA LEU A 326 -13.89 8.76 -3.16
C LEU A 326 -13.80 10.26 -3.46
N GLU A 327 -14.15 10.66 -4.65
CA GLU A 327 -14.20 12.06 -5.09
C GLU A 327 -15.64 12.45 -5.47
N GLY A 328 -16.57 12.16 -4.60
CA GLY A 328 -18.00 12.44 -4.79
C GLY A 328 -18.84 11.20 -5.04
N GLU A 329 -18.25 10.07 -5.34
CA GLU A 329 -18.99 8.81 -5.50
C GLU A 329 -19.80 8.51 -4.25
N HIS A 330 -21.05 8.07 -4.46
CA HIS A 330 -22.03 7.82 -3.38
C HIS A 330 -22.25 9.02 -2.45
N GLY A 331 -22.05 10.25 -2.97
CA GLY A 331 -22.12 11.47 -2.18
C GLY A 331 -21.01 11.65 -1.14
N MET A 332 -19.90 10.95 -1.27
CA MET A 332 -18.81 10.96 -0.29
C MET A 332 -17.51 11.51 -0.88
N VAL A 333 -16.70 12.09 -0.02
CA VAL A 333 -15.29 12.41 -0.28
C VAL A 333 -14.48 11.79 0.83
N ASP A 334 -13.44 11.01 0.52
CA ASP A 334 -12.56 10.29 1.41
C ASP A 334 -12.45 8.78 1.04
N LYS A 335 -12.23 7.93 1.98
CA LYS A 335 -11.98 6.48 1.90
C LYS A 335 -12.74 5.76 3.00
N ARG A 336 -12.23 4.65 3.51
CA ARG A 336 -12.79 3.85 4.61
C ARG A 336 -13.98 2.96 4.24
N THR A 337 -14.40 2.95 3.00
CA THR A 337 -15.52 2.14 2.51
C THR A 337 -15.02 1.05 1.57
N MET A 338 -15.87 0.06 1.29
CA MET A 338 -15.53 -1.00 0.33
C MET A 338 -15.94 -0.67 -1.12
N HIS A 339 -16.40 0.55 -1.41
CA HIS A 339 -16.74 0.96 -2.78
C HIS A 339 -15.50 0.99 -3.68
N GLU A 340 -15.66 0.65 -4.98
CA GLU A 340 -14.54 0.49 -5.91
C GLU A 340 -13.54 1.66 -5.88
N PRO A 341 -13.94 2.96 -5.94
CA PRO A 341 -12.98 4.05 -5.93
C PRO A 341 -12.15 4.14 -4.65
N SER A 342 -12.71 3.68 -3.52
CA SER A 342 -12.03 3.68 -2.22
C SER A 342 -11.00 2.56 -2.10
N ILE A 343 -11.26 1.39 -2.70
CA ILE A 343 -10.42 0.20 -2.52
C ILE A 343 -9.43 -0.06 -3.65
N ARG A 344 -9.68 0.46 -4.86
CA ARG A 344 -8.78 0.26 -6.01
C ARG A 344 -7.55 1.14 -5.90
N VAL A 345 -6.39 0.55 -6.19
CA VAL A 345 -5.10 1.23 -6.18
C VAL A 345 -4.35 0.97 -7.49
N PRO A 346 -3.58 1.92 -8.02
CA PRO A 346 -2.65 1.62 -9.10
C PRO A 346 -1.57 0.67 -8.60
N LEU A 347 -1.17 -0.28 -9.45
CA LEU A 347 -0.01 -1.13 -9.24
C LEU A 347 0.70 -1.36 -10.57
N ILE A 348 1.98 -1.02 -10.62
CA ILE A 348 2.86 -1.22 -11.75
C ILE A 348 4.17 -1.80 -11.21
N ALA A 349 4.72 -2.81 -11.88
CA ALA A 349 5.98 -3.42 -11.49
C ALA A 349 6.86 -3.67 -12.72
N ARG A 350 8.15 -3.33 -12.63
CA ARG A 350 9.15 -3.64 -13.67
C ARG A 350 10.44 -4.15 -13.03
N GLY A 351 11.23 -4.91 -13.76
CA GLY A 351 12.56 -5.31 -13.32
C GLY A 351 12.91 -6.76 -13.66
N PRO A 352 14.07 -7.23 -13.18
CA PRO A 352 14.50 -8.60 -13.42
C PRO A 352 13.44 -9.62 -13.00
N GLY A 353 13.22 -10.62 -13.87
CA GLY A 353 12.25 -11.69 -13.60
C GLY A 353 10.80 -11.32 -13.86
N LEU A 354 10.52 -10.15 -14.45
CA LEU A 354 9.18 -9.74 -14.89
C LEU A 354 9.11 -9.58 -16.41
N PRO A 355 7.97 -9.89 -17.04
CA PRO A 355 7.75 -9.59 -18.45
C PRO A 355 7.57 -8.09 -18.68
N THR A 356 7.70 -7.65 -19.93
CA THR A 356 7.47 -6.26 -20.36
C THR A 356 6.11 -6.12 -21.05
N SER A 357 5.56 -4.90 -21.09
CA SER A 357 4.32 -4.55 -21.79
C SER A 357 3.16 -5.51 -21.50
N THR A 358 3.09 -6.00 -20.27
CA THR A 358 2.14 -7.04 -19.88
C THR A 358 1.02 -6.44 -19.01
N THR A 359 -0.20 -6.89 -19.25
CA THR A 359 -1.36 -6.52 -18.45
C THR A 359 -1.87 -7.74 -17.69
N VAL A 360 -2.02 -7.59 -16.37
CA VAL A 360 -2.56 -8.59 -15.46
C VAL A 360 -3.97 -8.20 -15.06
N THR A 361 -4.94 -9.10 -15.29
CA THR A 361 -6.36 -8.88 -14.96
C THR A 361 -6.81 -9.60 -13.68
N GLY A 362 -6.00 -10.52 -13.15
CA GLY A 362 -6.28 -11.19 -11.88
C GLY A 362 -6.25 -10.22 -10.70
N GLN A 363 -7.09 -10.46 -9.70
CA GLN A 363 -7.21 -9.60 -8.53
C GLN A 363 -5.98 -9.70 -7.61
N VAL A 364 -5.21 -8.62 -7.48
CA VAL A 364 -4.02 -8.52 -6.63
C VAL A 364 -4.32 -7.63 -5.42
N LEU A 365 -3.79 -8.00 -4.27
CA LEU A 365 -4.05 -7.32 -3.00
C LEU A 365 -2.78 -6.67 -2.44
N THR A 366 -2.94 -5.71 -1.56
CA THR A 366 -1.82 -5.10 -0.82
C THR A 366 -0.97 -6.12 -0.06
N GLU A 367 -1.57 -7.19 0.44
CA GLU A 367 -0.90 -8.30 1.12
C GLU A 367 0.04 -9.10 0.18
N ASP A 368 -0.20 -9.06 -1.12
CA ASP A 368 0.59 -9.81 -2.11
C ASP A 368 1.95 -9.17 -2.41
N ILE A 369 2.16 -7.92 -1.98
CA ILE A 369 3.40 -7.18 -2.24
C ILE A 369 4.59 -7.83 -1.52
N ALA A 370 4.44 -8.15 -0.25
CA ALA A 370 5.52 -8.75 0.54
C ALA A 370 6.04 -10.08 -0.04
N PRO A 371 5.21 -11.10 -0.29
CA PRO A 371 5.68 -12.35 -0.88
C PRO A 371 6.22 -12.18 -2.30
N SER A 372 5.68 -11.24 -3.08
CA SER A 372 6.14 -11.01 -4.45
C SER A 372 7.54 -10.40 -4.50
N ILE A 373 7.82 -9.39 -3.67
CA ILE A 373 9.16 -8.80 -3.58
C ILE A 373 10.18 -9.85 -3.13
N LEU A 374 9.85 -10.63 -2.10
CA LEU A 374 10.77 -11.65 -1.58
C LEU A 374 11.06 -12.74 -2.62
N GLU A 375 10.05 -13.20 -3.37
CA GLU A 375 10.25 -14.17 -4.43
C GLU A 375 11.10 -13.60 -5.59
N LEU A 376 10.83 -12.36 -6.03
CA LEU A 376 11.60 -11.69 -7.07
C LEU A 376 13.07 -11.47 -6.67
N CYS A 377 13.32 -11.27 -5.37
CA CYS A 377 14.67 -11.14 -4.81
C CYS A 377 15.35 -12.47 -4.50
N ASN A 378 14.68 -13.60 -4.74
CA ASN A 378 15.13 -14.93 -4.29
C ASN A 378 15.51 -14.95 -2.81
N ALA A 379 14.73 -14.23 -1.98
CA ALA A 379 14.89 -14.11 -0.54
C ALA A 379 14.03 -15.14 0.21
N ALA A 380 14.37 -15.40 1.47
CA ALA A 380 13.58 -16.29 2.30
C ALA A 380 12.15 -15.72 2.51
N PRO A 381 11.09 -16.55 2.40
CA PRO A 381 9.72 -16.09 2.57
C PRO A 381 9.43 -15.71 4.02
N LEU A 382 8.45 -14.82 4.22
CA LEU A 382 7.84 -14.63 5.54
C LEU A 382 6.95 -15.81 5.87
N THR A 383 6.89 -16.16 7.14
CA THR A 383 6.00 -17.23 7.64
C THR A 383 4.63 -16.66 8.04
N SER A 384 3.59 -17.47 7.88
CA SER A 384 2.23 -17.14 8.34
C SER A 384 1.65 -15.86 7.71
N ILE A 385 1.90 -15.62 6.44
CA ILE A 385 1.33 -14.52 5.66
C ILE A 385 0.01 -14.93 4.99
N HIS A 386 -0.80 -13.95 4.62
CA HIS A 386 -2.07 -14.14 3.90
C HIS A 386 -1.95 -13.87 2.40
N GLY A 387 -1.01 -13.03 2.04
CA GLY A 387 -0.72 -12.68 0.65
C GLY A 387 -0.09 -13.83 -0.15
N ARG A 388 -0.15 -13.71 -1.47
CA ARG A 388 0.41 -14.66 -2.44
C ARG A 388 1.28 -13.90 -3.43
N SER A 389 2.39 -14.50 -3.84
CA SER A 389 3.21 -13.88 -4.90
C SER A 389 2.45 -13.87 -6.22
N TRP A 390 2.40 -12.69 -6.83
CA TRP A 390 1.82 -12.49 -8.16
C TRP A 390 2.81 -12.75 -9.31
N ARG A 391 4.03 -13.21 -9.02
CA ARG A 391 5.06 -13.44 -10.06
C ARG A 391 4.55 -14.36 -11.16
N ASN A 392 3.98 -15.52 -10.81
CA ASN A 392 3.45 -16.47 -11.80
C ASN A 392 2.25 -15.90 -12.56
N LEU A 393 1.41 -15.13 -11.88
CA LEU A 393 0.29 -14.41 -12.49
C LEU A 393 0.79 -13.40 -13.54
N ALA A 394 1.88 -12.69 -13.28
CA ALA A 394 2.52 -11.80 -14.25
C ALA A 394 3.05 -12.52 -15.48
N HIS A 395 3.41 -13.81 -15.35
CA HIS A 395 3.79 -14.68 -16.47
C HIS A 395 2.61 -15.42 -17.14
N GLY A 396 1.36 -15.05 -16.78
CA GLY A 396 0.14 -15.61 -17.38
C GLY A 396 -0.40 -16.88 -16.73
N ASP A 397 0.19 -17.36 -15.64
CA ASP A 397 -0.34 -18.50 -14.89
C ASP A 397 -1.30 -18.04 -13.78
N SER A 398 -2.59 -18.16 -14.05
CA SER A 398 -3.68 -17.87 -13.11
C SER A 398 -4.34 -19.14 -12.52
N SER A 399 -3.79 -20.32 -12.74
CA SER A 399 -4.43 -21.60 -12.46
C SER A 399 -4.86 -21.81 -11.00
N ASN A 400 -4.14 -21.21 -10.07
CA ASN A 400 -4.43 -21.28 -8.61
C ASN A 400 -4.65 -19.90 -8.01
N TRP A 401 -4.99 -18.90 -8.83
CA TRP A 401 -5.21 -17.56 -8.31
C TRP A 401 -6.56 -17.41 -7.63
N ARG A 402 -6.67 -16.41 -6.76
CA ARG A 402 -7.91 -16.16 -6.01
C ARG A 402 -9.07 -15.75 -6.92
N THR A 403 -10.27 -16.14 -6.52
CA THR A 403 -11.54 -15.72 -7.14
C THR A 403 -12.40 -14.89 -6.20
N ALA A 404 -11.91 -14.64 -4.99
CA ALA A 404 -12.52 -13.78 -4.00
C ALA A 404 -11.48 -13.32 -2.98
N TRP A 405 -11.81 -12.26 -2.24
CA TRP A 405 -10.99 -11.73 -1.16
C TRP A 405 -11.85 -10.95 -0.16
N LEU A 406 -11.31 -10.74 1.04
CA LEU A 406 -11.97 -10.07 2.15
C LEU A 406 -11.61 -8.59 2.22
N TYR A 407 -12.59 -7.80 2.61
CA TYR A 407 -12.39 -6.43 3.06
C TYR A 407 -12.77 -6.32 4.53
N GLU A 408 -11.97 -5.61 5.30
CA GLU A 408 -12.25 -5.30 6.70
C GLU A 408 -11.97 -3.84 7.01
N TYR A 409 -12.85 -3.24 7.79
CA TYR A 409 -12.65 -1.92 8.37
C TYR A 409 -13.29 -1.91 9.75
N ASP A 410 -12.60 -1.36 10.73
CA ASP A 410 -13.06 -1.24 12.10
C ASP A 410 -13.44 0.21 12.40
N TYR A 411 -14.61 0.39 13.01
CA TYR A 411 -15.11 1.70 13.43
C TYR A 411 -14.07 2.47 14.26
N GLU A 412 -13.80 3.71 13.87
CA GLU A 412 -12.83 4.59 14.54
C GLU A 412 -13.58 5.56 15.48
N LYS A 413 -13.41 5.41 16.80
CA LYS A 413 -14.01 6.34 17.77
C LYS A 413 -13.55 7.77 17.61
N GLN A 414 -12.34 7.97 17.12
CA GLN A 414 -11.77 9.28 16.79
C GLN A 414 -12.29 9.84 15.45
N PHE A 415 -12.85 8.96 14.60
CA PHE A 415 -13.39 9.31 13.30
C PHE A 415 -14.72 8.58 13.06
N PRO A 416 -15.77 8.89 13.84
CA PRO A 416 -17.00 8.10 13.93
C PRO A 416 -17.98 8.37 12.76
N TYR A 417 -17.51 8.19 11.53
CA TYR A 417 -18.27 8.52 10.33
C TYR A 417 -18.44 7.33 9.37
N THR A 418 -17.89 6.17 9.71
CA THR A 418 -18.01 4.94 8.93
C THR A 418 -18.21 3.78 9.91
N PRO A 419 -19.23 2.92 9.71
CA PRO A 419 -19.46 1.76 10.57
C PRO A 419 -18.36 0.71 10.41
N ASN A 420 -18.36 -0.32 11.27
CA ASN A 420 -17.58 -1.52 11.00
C ASN A 420 -18.00 -2.15 9.66
N ILE A 421 -17.03 -2.66 8.91
CA ILE A 421 -17.29 -3.31 7.62
C ILE A 421 -16.62 -4.68 7.60
N ARG A 422 -17.35 -5.68 7.14
CA ARG A 422 -16.83 -6.97 6.66
C ARG A 422 -17.44 -7.23 5.30
N GLY A 423 -16.62 -7.46 4.30
CA GLY A 423 -17.12 -7.65 2.95
C GLY A 423 -16.33 -8.67 2.16
N ILE A 424 -16.92 -9.15 1.09
CA ILE A 424 -16.31 -10.06 0.13
C ILE A 424 -16.47 -9.51 -1.29
N ARG A 425 -15.39 -9.54 -2.06
CA ARG A 425 -15.40 -9.22 -3.47
C ARG A 425 -14.97 -10.44 -4.27
N THR A 426 -15.74 -10.75 -5.30
CA THR A 426 -15.41 -11.73 -6.35
C THR A 426 -15.14 -10.99 -7.66
N ASP A 427 -14.89 -11.69 -8.77
CA ASP A 427 -14.73 -11.05 -10.08
C ASP A 427 -16.00 -10.27 -10.50
N ARG A 428 -17.17 -10.76 -10.13
CA ARG A 428 -18.45 -10.16 -10.52
C ARG A 428 -19.20 -9.50 -9.37
N TRP A 429 -19.18 -10.08 -8.18
CA TRP A 429 -20.04 -9.68 -7.09
C TRP A 429 -19.28 -9.03 -5.96
N LYS A 430 -19.91 -8.05 -5.31
CA LYS A 430 -19.48 -7.47 -4.04
C LYS A 430 -20.62 -7.57 -3.03
N PHE A 431 -20.30 -8.05 -1.82
CA PHE A 431 -21.24 -8.08 -0.70
C PHE A 431 -20.59 -7.42 0.51
N ILE A 432 -21.32 -6.49 1.13
CA ILE A 432 -20.85 -5.69 2.27
C ILE A 432 -21.85 -5.83 3.41
N ARG A 433 -21.37 -6.11 4.61
CA ARG A 433 -22.18 -6.07 5.84
C ARG A 433 -21.55 -5.14 6.87
N TYR A 434 -22.36 -4.72 7.84
CA TYR A 434 -22.03 -3.72 8.84
C TYR A 434 -22.20 -4.25 10.27
N PRO A 435 -21.27 -5.11 10.76
CA PRO A 435 -21.37 -5.71 12.10
C PRO A 435 -21.34 -4.63 13.18
N HIS A 436 -22.19 -4.78 14.20
CA HIS A 436 -22.24 -3.79 15.29
C HIS A 436 -21.04 -3.87 16.23
N GLY A 437 -20.41 -5.02 16.36
CA GLY A 437 -19.22 -5.22 17.21
C GLY A 437 -19.53 -5.83 18.60
N ASP A 438 -20.80 -6.05 18.93
CA ASP A 438 -21.26 -6.64 20.20
C ASP A 438 -22.04 -7.95 20.03
N ASN A 439 -21.97 -8.55 18.84
CA ASN A 439 -22.71 -9.73 18.41
C ASN A 439 -24.25 -9.53 18.34
N THR A 440 -24.75 -8.32 18.40
CA THR A 440 -26.12 -8.02 18.01
C THR A 440 -26.26 -7.95 16.49
N PRO A 441 -27.50 -8.01 15.95
CA PRO A 441 -27.72 -7.85 14.51
C PRO A 441 -27.12 -6.56 13.94
N ASP A 442 -26.68 -6.61 12.69
CA ASP A 442 -26.16 -5.47 11.95
C ASP A 442 -27.16 -4.31 11.99
N ARG A 443 -26.65 -3.08 12.19
CA ARG A 443 -27.51 -1.87 12.29
C ARG A 443 -27.99 -1.35 10.96
N HIS A 444 -27.21 -1.61 9.92
CA HIS A 444 -27.44 -1.06 8.59
C HIS A 444 -27.80 -2.17 7.62
N ILE A 445 -28.59 -1.82 6.61
CA ILE A 445 -28.84 -2.73 5.50
C ILE A 445 -27.53 -3.11 4.83
N PRO A 446 -27.32 -4.36 4.45
CA PRO A 446 -26.13 -4.75 3.69
C PRO A 446 -26.17 -4.19 2.28
N GLU A 447 -25.03 -4.28 1.60
CA GLU A 447 -24.94 -3.91 0.19
C GLU A 447 -24.57 -5.12 -0.67
N LEU A 448 -25.17 -5.20 -1.85
CA LEU A 448 -24.90 -6.21 -2.86
C LEU A 448 -24.84 -5.56 -4.23
N TYR A 449 -23.72 -5.72 -4.93
CA TYR A 449 -23.51 -5.16 -6.27
C TYR A 449 -23.11 -6.22 -7.28
N ASP A 450 -23.67 -6.12 -8.50
CA ASP A 450 -23.27 -6.89 -9.70
C ASP A 450 -22.30 -6.02 -10.53
N LEU A 451 -21.01 -6.06 -10.19
CA LEU A 451 -19.98 -5.21 -10.81
C LEU A 451 -19.80 -5.41 -12.32
N GLN A 452 -20.31 -6.54 -12.87
CA GLN A 452 -20.30 -6.78 -14.30
C GLN A 452 -21.33 -5.91 -15.04
N ASN A 453 -22.48 -5.67 -14.42
CA ASN A 453 -23.60 -4.92 -14.99
C ASN A 453 -23.73 -3.52 -14.39
N ASP A 454 -23.12 -3.28 -13.24
CA ASP A 454 -23.16 -2.04 -12.47
C ASP A 454 -21.77 -1.78 -11.84
N SER A 455 -20.82 -1.40 -12.67
CA SER A 455 -19.45 -1.12 -12.25
C SER A 455 -19.31 0.16 -11.40
N LEU A 456 -20.33 1.01 -11.40
CA LEU A 456 -20.39 2.25 -10.63
C LEU A 456 -21.14 2.07 -9.29
N GLU A 457 -21.64 0.86 -9.01
CA GLU A 457 -22.32 0.52 -7.75
C GLU A 457 -23.57 1.42 -7.50
N LEU A 458 -24.31 1.73 -8.57
CA LEU A 458 -25.46 2.63 -8.52
C LEU A 458 -26.65 2.03 -7.81
N LYS A 459 -26.83 0.70 -7.92
CA LYS A 459 -28.01 0.00 -7.39
C LYS A 459 -27.63 -1.06 -6.39
N ASN A 460 -27.93 -0.83 -5.11
CA ASN A 460 -27.85 -1.86 -4.10
C ASN A 460 -28.94 -2.91 -4.29
N LEU A 461 -28.56 -4.17 -4.50
CA LEU A 461 -29.45 -5.32 -4.78
C LEU A 461 -29.76 -6.14 -3.52
N ALA A 462 -29.24 -5.76 -2.35
CA ALA A 462 -29.30 -6.59 -1.15
C ALA A 462 -30.74 -6.87 -0.65
N GLU A 463 -31.66 -5.94 -0.87
CA GLU A 463 -33.07 -6.08 -0.48
C GLU A 463 -33.98 -6.50 -1.64
N ASP A 464 -33.46 -6.66 -2.87
CA ASP A 464 -34.22 -7.12 -4.02
C ASP A 464 -34.44 -8.65 -3.93
N PRO A 465 -35.70 -9.14 -3.83
CA PRO A 465 -35.99 -10.57 -3.71
C PRO A 465 -35.42 -11.42 -4.85
N ALA A 466 -35.21 -10.85 -6.02
CA ALA A 466 -34.63 -11.54 -7.18
C ALA A 466 -33.17 -11.98 -6.92
N TYR A 467 -32.48 -11.33 -6.01
CA TYR A 467 -31.07 -11.60 -5.66
C TYR A 467 -30.89 -12.23 -4.27
N ALA A 468 -31.97 -12.65 -3.61
CA ALA A 468 -31.90 -13.22 -2.26
C ALA A 468 -31.00 -14.46 -2.18
N GLU A 469 -31.04 -15.35 -3.17
CA GLU A 469 -30.16 -16.51 -3.24
C GLU A 469 -28.69 -16.13 -3.40
N GLN A 470 -28.42 -15.18 -4.29
CA GLN A 470 -27.07 -14.68 -4.52
C GLN A 470 -26.49 -14.01 -3.26
N ARG A 471 -27.29 -13.23 -2.55
CA ARG A 471 -26.91 -12.63 -1.27
C ARG A 471 -26.53 -13.70 -0.24
N GLN A 472 -27.38 -14.72 -0.03
CA GLN A 472 -27.11 -15.81 0.90
C GLN A 472 -25.84 -16.59 0.55
N LEU A 473 -25.59 -16.82 -0.74
CA LEU A 473 -24.36 -17.47 -1.22
C LEU A 473 -23.11 -16.67 -0.84
N LEU A 474 -23.12 -15.37 -1.07
CA LEU A 474 -21.99 -14.51 -0.76
C LEU A 474 -21.80 -14.32 0.75
N GLU A 475 -22.87 -14.22 1.51
CA GLU A 475 -22.79 -14.15 2.97
C GLU A 475 -22.17 -15.42 3.55
N LYS A 476 -22.59 -16.60 3.08
CA LYS A 476 -21.97 -17.87 3.46
C LYS A 476 -20.49 -17.93 3.05
N ARG A 477 -20.16 -17.45 1.84
CA ARG A 477 -18.78 -17.40 1.36
C ARG A 477 -17.93 -16.45 2.22
N LEU A 478 -18.46 -15.26 2.57
CA LEU A 478 -17.80 -14.33 3.47
C LEU A 478 -17.45 -14.98 4.81
N HIS A 479 -18.38 -15.68 5.45
CA HIS A 479 -18.14 -16.38 6.71
C HIS A 479 -17.05 -17.46 6.56
N THR A 480 -17.06 -18.19 5.44
CA THR A 480 -16.06 -19.24 5.18
C THR A 480 -14.66 -18.63 4.99
N GLU A 481 -14.57 -17.56 4.22
CA GLU A 481 -13.29 -16.87 4.00
C GLU A 481 -12.77 -16.22 5.29
N LEU A 482 -13.61 -15.54 6.07
CA LEU A 482 -13.25 -15.01 7.39
C LEU A 482 -12.65 -16.08 8.29
N ALA A 483 -13.35 -17.23 8.40
CA ALA A 483 -12.88 -18.37 9.20
C ALA A 483 -11.54 -18.94 8.69
N SER A 484 -11.31 -18.95 7.37
CA SER A 484 -10.04 -19.43 6.77
C SER A 484 -8.84 -18.58 7.15
N PHE A 485 -9.05 -17.29 7.45
CA PHE A 485 -8.04 -16.36 7.95
C PHE A 485 -8.07 -16.21 9.48
N GLY A 486 -8.79 -17.10 10.19
CA GLY A 486 -8.82 -17.15 11.65
C GLY A 486 -9.86 -16.21 12.30
N LEU A 487 -10.68 -15.53 11.53
CA LEU A 487 -11.78 -14.71 12.05
C LEU A 487 -13.06 -15.53 12.17
N THR A 488 -13.39 -15.95 13.38
CA THR A 488 -14.68 -16.59 13.71
C THR A 488 -15.56 -15.61 14.51
N PRO A 489 -16.87 -15.83 14.60
CA PRO A 489 -17.75 -14.96 15.40
C PRO A 489 -17.27 -14.75 16.84
N GLU A 490 -16.55 -15.75 17.40
CA GLU A 490 -16.06 -15.69 18.78
C GLU A 490 -14.80 -14.85 18.94
N ASN A 491 -14.00 -14.69 17.88
CA ASN A 491 -12.70 -13.99 17.95
C ASN A 491 -12.59 -12.74 17.05
N ASP A 492 -13.56 -12.45 16.19
CA ASP A 492 -13.62 -11.20 15.43
C ASP A 492 -13.89 -10.02 16.37
N ARG A 493 -12.81 -9.50 16.96
CA ARG A 493 -12.83 -8.40 17.91
C ARG A 493 -12.80 -7.08 17.17
N MET A 494 -13.93 -6.39 17.11
CA MET A 494 -14.04 -5.05 16.54
C MET A 494 -14.61 -4.07 17.58
N PRO A 495 -14.37 -2.76 17.44
CA PRO A 495 -14.99 -1.75 18.26
C PRO A 495 -16.54 -1.80 18.16
N ILE A 496 -17.23 -1.43 19.23
CA ILE A 496 -18.66 -1.21 19.14
C ILE A 496 -18.91 0.03 18.26
N ASP A 497 -19.74 -0.15 17.26
CA ASP A 497 -20.23 0.94 16.42
C ASP A 497 -21.23 1.78 17.23
N GLU A 498 -20.78 2.94 17.71
CA GLU A 498 -21.62 3.87 18.50
C GLU A 498 -22.56 4.71 17.62
N GLY A 499 -22.54 4.50 16.31
CA GLY A 499 -23.32 5.24 15.31
C GLY A 499 -22.51 6.32 14.60
N ILE A 500 -23.08 6.83 13.52
CA ILE A 500 -22.48 7.89 12.71
C ILE A 500 -22.77 9.24 13.35
N LYS A 501 -21.73 10.01 13.66
CA LYS A 501 -21.88 11.37 14.12
C LYS A 501 -22.28 12.29 12.97
N THR A 502 -23.14 13.24 13.25
CA THR A 502 -23.59 14.28 12.32
C THR A 502 -22.95 15.63 12.61
N GLU A 503 -22.14 15.71 13.67
CA GLU A 503 -21.38 16.90 14.04
C GLU A 503 -20.09 16.96 13.25
N LEU A 504 -19.63 18.16 12.96
CA LEU A 504 -18.36 18.37 12.29
C LEU A 504 -17.23 17.85 13.19
N PRO A 505 -16.19 17.20 12.62
CA PRO A 505 -15.04 16.78 13.39
C PRO A 505 -14.30 17.99 13.95
N ASP A 506 -13.72 17.84 15.13
CA ASP A 506 -12.78 18.81 15.67
C ASP A 506 -11.57 18.97 14.74
N GLU A 507 -10.96 20.16 14.70
CA GLU A 507 -9.84 20.47 13.80
C GLU A 507 -8.63 19.52 13.96
N ASP A 508 -8.54 18.81 15.07
CA ASP A 508 -7.46 17.91 15.44
C ASP A 508 -7.58 16.47 14.88
N ILE A 509 -8.65 16.15 14.16
CA ILE A 509 -8.88 14.80 13.58
C ILE A 509 -8.13 14.61 12.22
N ARG A 510 -6.91 15.07 12.12
CA ARG A 510 -6.14 15.07 10.88
C ARG A 510 -4.96 14.13 10.93
#